data_09f0810fac0a4aafd622d1e9352e02df
#
_entry.id   09f0810fac0a4aafd622d1e9352e02df
#
_cell.length_a   1.000
_cell.length_b   1.000
_cell.length_c   1.000
_cell.angle_alpha   90.00
_cell.angle_beta   90.00
_cell.angle_gamma   90.00
#
_symmetry.space_group_name_H-M   'P 1'
#
loop_
_entity.id
_entity.type
_entity.pdbx_description
1 polymer ?
#
loop_
_entity_poly.entity_id
_entity_poly.type
_entity_poly.pdbx_seq_one_letter_code
_entity_poly.pdbx_strand_id
1 'polypeptide(L)'
;MSPQIGVGVLIFRAGKLLLGQRRGSHGAGTWSTPGGHLEYGETPDDCARREAAEETGLRIGSLKNGPFVSNLFPEAGKHYITLLMVTHDASGEAQRLEPEKCAGWQWFAPEALPAPLFAPLQSIITRDGLAALQALAQPAGQ
;
A
#
# COMPACT_ATOMS: atom_id res chain seq x y z
N MET A 1 20.35 -0.71 -15.45
CA MET A 1 19.59 -1.46 -14.45
C MET A 1 18.11 -1.33 -14.71
N SER A 2 17.38 -2.41 -14.54
CA SER A 2 15.94 -2.41 -14.77
C SER A 2 15.17 -1.96 -13.53
N PRO A 3 14.04 -1.28 -13.71
CA PRO A 3 13.15 -1.01 -12.59
C PRO A 3 12.64 -2.30 -11.97
N GLN A 4 12.40 -2.27 -10.67
CA GLN A 4 11.77 -3.38 -9.96
C GLN A 4 10.27 -3.11 -9.86
N ILE A 5 9.50 -4.18 -9.74
CA ILE A 5 8.05 -4.07 -9.60
C ILE A 5 7.68 -4.27 -8.14
N GLY A 6 7.04 -3.25 -7.57
CA GLY A 6 6.44 -3.36 -6.25
C GLY A 6 4.93 -3.47 -6.37
N VAL A 7 4.31 -4.04 -5.36
CA VAL A 7 2.85 -4.11 -5.25
C VAL A 7 2.46 -3.55 -3.90
N GLY A 8 1.61 -2.54 -3.90
CA GLY A 8 1.02 -2.02 -2.67
C GLY A 8 -0.45 -2.37 -2.62
N VAL A 9 -1.00 -2.44 -1.42
CA VAL A 9 -2.40 -2.81 -1.25
C VAL A 9 -3.14 -1.69 -0.55
N LEU A 10 -4.05 -1.05 -1.28
CA LEU A 10 -4.95 -0.06 -0.70
C LEU A 10 -6.12 -0.85 -0.08
N ILE A 11 -6.05 -1.04 1.23
CA ILE A 11 -7.07 -1.79 1.96
C ILE A 11 -8.00 -0.77 2.62
N PHE A 12 -9.26 -0.77 2.19
CA PHE A 12 -10.27 0.13 2.74
C PHE A 12 -11.27 -0.64 3.59
N ARG A 13 -11.63 -0.04 4.72
CA ARG A 13 -12.66 -0.57 5.62
C ARG A 13 -13.43 0.61 6.21
N ALA A 14 -14.74 0.64 6.02
CA ALA A 14 -15.60 1.75 6.48
C ALA A 14 -15.07 3.10 5.98
N GLY A 15 -14.60 3.14 4.73
CA GLY A 15 -14.08 4.36 4.10
C GLY A 15 -12.69 4.78 4.53
N LYS A 16 -12.03 4.01 5.39
CA LYS A 16 -10.69 4.33 5.90
C LYS A 16 -9.64 3.43 5.27
N LEU A 17 -8.44 3.96 5.14
CA LEU A 17 -7.28 3.30 4.54
C LEU A 17 -6.33 2.81 5.62
N LEU A 18 -5.84 1.58 5.47
CA LEU A 18 -4.88 1.01 6.39
C LEU A 18 -3.46 1.45 6.05
N LEU A 19 -2.79 2.09 7.01
CA LEU A 19 -1.39 2.53 6.86
C LEU A 19 -0.59 2.15 8.10
N GLY A 20 0.69 1.86 7.88
CA GLY A 20 1.64 1.60 8.94
C GLY A 20 2.88 2.47 8.79
N GLN A 21 3.46 2.86 9.92
CA GLN A 21 4.69 3.65 9.91
C GLN A 21 5.89 2.74 9.73
N ARG A 22 6.68 3.01 8.71
CA ARG A 22 7.84 2.20 8.36
C ARG A 22 8.94 2.34 9.39
N ARG A 23 9.63 1.24 9.64
CA ARG A 23 10.80 1.16 10.50
C ARG A 23 11.96 0.52 9.73
N GLY A 24 13.15 0.70 10.26
CA GLY A 24 14.34 0.05 9.74
C GLY A 24 14.97 0.84 8.62
N SER A 25 14.96 0.28 7.43
CA SER A 25 15.73 0.81 6.34
C SER A 25 15.01 1.91 5.56
N HIS A 26 14.77 1.63 4.31
CA HIS A 26 14.24 2.53 3.32
C HIS A 26 12.88 3.12 3.71
N GLY A 27 12.80 4.45 3.72
CA GLY A 27 11.56 5.15 4.05
C GLY A 27 11.17 5.15 5.52
N ALA A 28 12.09 4.90 6.43
CA ALA A 28 11.80 4.89 7.87
C ALA A 28 11.10 6.18 8.29
N GLY A 29 10.05 6.03 9.10
CA GLY A 29 9.25 7.15 9.59
C GLY A 29 8.10 7.56 8.67
N THR A 30 8.07 7.10 7.43
CA THR A 30 6.97 7.40 6.52
C THR A 30 5.85 6.38 6.69
N TRP A 31 4.63 6.77 6.31
CA TRP A 31 3.46 5.91 6.40
C TRP A 31 3.16 5.28 5.05
N SER A 32 3.00 3.96 5.04
CA SER A 32 2.81 3.21 3.80
C SER A 32 1.70 2.18 3.94
N THR A 33 1.20 1.75 2.78
CA THR A 33 0.30 0.61 2.68
C THR A 33 1.09 -0.68 2.87
N PRO A 34 0.44 -1.80 3.19
CA PRO A 34 1.07 -3.10 3.06
C PRO A 34 1.53 -3.32 1.61
N GLY A 35 2.61 -4.05 1.44
CA GLY A 35 3.10 -4.33 0.10
C GLY A 35 4.52 -4.85 0.09
N GLY A 36 5.01 -5.17 -1.09
CA GLY A 36 6.35 -5.68 -1.26
C GLY A 36 6.67 -5.94 -2.71
N HIS A 37 7.71 -6.74 -2.95
CA HIS A 37 8.19 -7.03 -4.29
C HIS A 37 7.33 -8.11 -4.96
N LEU A 38 7.01 -7.87 -6.23
CA LEU A 38 6.42 -8.90 -7.08
C LEU A 38 7.49 -9.96 -7.35
N GLU A 39 7.17 -11.21 -7.05
CA GLU A 39 8.09 -12.31 -7.28
C GLU A 39 7.86 -12.94 -8.64
N TYR A 40 8.89 -13.58 -9.16
CA TYR A 40 8.82 -14.23 -10.45
C TYR A 40 7.69 -15.25 -10.48
N GLY A 41 6.83 -15.16 -11.51
CA GLY A 41 5.70 -16.07 -11.68
C GLY A 41 4.46 -15.71 -10.86
N GLU A 42 4.54 -14.68 -10.04
CA GLU A 42 3.44 -14.24 -9.19
C GLU A 42 2.61 -13.19 -9.93
N THR A 43 1.27 -13.25 -9.80
CA THR A 43 0.43 -12.17 -10.31
C THR A 43 0.39 -11.03 -9.28
N PRO A 44 0.05 -9.80 -9.70
CA PRO A 44 -0.13 -8.72 -8.72
C PRO A 44 -1.16 -9.05 -7.65
N ASP A 45 -2.25 -9.73 -8.00
CA ASP A 45 -3.27 -10.16 -7.05
C ASP A 45 -2.68 -11.09 -5.98
N ASP A 46 -1.89 -12.09 -6.43
CA ASP A 46 -1.27 -13.05 -5.50
C ASP A 46 -0.26 -12.35 -4.60
N CYS A 47 0.52 -11.42 -5.16
CA CYS A 47 1.47 -10.65 -4.38
C CYS A 47 0.77 -9.81 -3.32
N ALA A 48 -0.32 -9.13 -3.70
CA ALA A 48 -1.09 -8.32 -2.78
C ALA A 48 -1.62 -9.15 -1.61
N ARG A 49 -2.19 -10.32 -1.90
CA ARG A 49 -2.71 -11.21 -0.86
C ARG A 49 -1.61 -11.73 0.05
N ARG A 50 -0.50 -12.13 -0.53
CA ARG A 50 0.65 -12.66 0.23
C ARG A 50 1.22 -11.60 1.15
N GLU A 51 1.51 -10.41 0.62
CA GLU A 51 2.11 -9.34 1.42
C GLU A 51 1.17 -8.86 2.52
N ALA A 52 -0.13 -8.71 2.22
CA ALA A 52 -1.09 -8.31 3.26
C ALA A 52 -1.15 -9.35 4.38
N ALA A 53 -1.16 -10.63 4.04
CA ALA A 53 -1.18 -11.70 5.03
C ALA A 53 0.10 -11.72 5.88
N GLU A 54 1.25 -11.58 5.24
CA GLU A 54 2.55 -11.61 5.94
C GLU A 54 2.71 -10.42 6.89
N GLU A 55 2.27 -9.25 6.47
CA GLU A 55 2.52 -8.02 7.23
C GLU A 55 1.42 -7.70 8.23
N THR A 56 0.17 -8.03 7.93
CA THR A 56 -0.98 -7.62 8.74
C THR A 56 -1.84 -8.77 9.26
N GLY A 57 -1.73 -9.94 8.66
CA GLY A 57 -2.59 -11.08 8.99
C GLY A 57 -3.99 -10.98 8.36
N LEU A 58 -4.29 -9.92 7.62
CA LEU A 58 -5.59 -9.78 6.98
C LEU A 58 -5.73 -10.72 5.80
N ARG A 59 -6.95 -11.23 5.62
CA ARG A 59 -7.30 -12.09 4.48
C ARG A 59 -8.03 -11.23 3.46
N ILE A 60 -7.48 -11.18 2.25
CA ILE A 60 -8.01 -10.36 1.17
C ILE A 60 -8.86 -11.24 0.26
N GLY A 61 -10.11 -10.84 0.03
CA GLY A 61 -10.99 -11.48 -0.94
C GLY A 61 -10.80 -10.90 -2.33
N SER A 62 -11.78 -10.15 -2.81
CA SER A 62 -11.71 -9.59 -4.15
C SER A 62 -10.77 -8.37 -4.20
N LEU A 63 -10.08 -8.25 -5.32
CA LEU A 63 -9.13 -7.16 -5.58
C LEU A 63 -9.46 -6.53 -6.92
N LYS A 64 -9.21 -5.22 -7.03
CA LYS A 64 -9.27 -4.50 -8.29
C LYS A 64 -7.92 -3.88 -8.59
N ASN A 65 -7.62 -3.70 -9.88
CA ASN A 65 -6.44 -2.96 -10.29
C ASN A 65 -6.67 -1.49 -9.95
N GLY A 66 -5.69 -0.90 -9.29
CA GLY A 66 -5.68 0.53 -9.02
C GLY A 66 -4.62 1.23 -9.86
N PRO A 67 -4.25 2.44 -9.48
CA PRO A 67 -3.24 3.20 -10.23
C PRO A 67 -1.85 2.60 -10.05
N PHE A 68 -0.94 2.93 -10.97
CA PHE A 68 0.47 2.64 -10.76
C PHE A 68 1.26 3.94 -10.71
N VAL A 69 2.41 3.89 -10.05
CA VAL A 69 3.31 5.02 -9.95
C VAL A 69 4.75 4.57 -10.19
N SER A 70 5.60 5.53 -10.55
CA SER A 70 7.03 5.30 -10.76
C SER A 70 7.79 6.17 -9.78
N ASN A 71 8.67 5.57 -8.99
CA ASN A 71 9.47 6.29 -8.03
C ASN A 71 10.93 5.93 -8.16
N LEU A 72 11.77 6.96 -8.26
CA LEU A 72 13.21 6.80 -8.25
C LEU A 72 13.71 7.14 -6.84
N PHE A 73 14.54 6.27 -6.29
CA PHE A 73 15.19 6.48 -5.00
C PHE A 73 16.70 6.53 -5.25
N PRO A 74 17.22 7.70 -5.66
CA PRO A 74 18.62 7.78 -6.10
C PRO A 74 19.61 7.39 -5.00
N GLU A 75 19.33 7.74 -3.76
CA GLU A 75 20.21 7.44 -2.64
C GLU A 75 20.36 5.95 -2.41
N ALA A 76 19.31 5.17 -2.68
CA ALA A 76 19.35 3.72 -2.57
C ALA A 76 19.71 3.04 -3.89
N GLY A 77 19.86 3.80 -4.97
CA GLY A 77 20.12 3.25 -6.30
C GLY A 77 18.98 2.41 -6.82
N LYS A 78 17.74 2.76 -6.48
CA LYS A 78 16.57 1.94 -6.81
C LYS A 78 15.52 2.73 -7.57
N HIS A 79 14.87 2.03 -8.50
CA HIS A 79 13.75 2.55 -9.25
C HIS A 79 12.62 1.51 -9.18
N TYR A 80 11.44 1.95 -8.72
CA TYR A 80 10.29 1.06 -8.58
C TYR A 80 9.13 1.54 -9.43
N ILE A 81 8.48 0.59 -10.09
CA ILE A 81 7.12 0.76 -10.59
C ILE A 81 6.24 0.05 -9.57
N THR A 82 5.36 0.77 -8.91
CA THR A 82 4.49 0.19 -7.90
C THR A 82 3.07 0.12 -8.42
N LEU A 83 2.55 -1.11 -8.43
CA LEU A 83 1.17 -1.39 -8.81
C LEU A 83 0.34 -1.36 -7.53
N LEU A 84 -0.69 -0.52 -7.49
CA LEU A 84 -1.53 -0.41 -6.30
C LEU A 84 -2.83 -1.16 -6.54
N MET A 85 -2.99 -2.26 -5.83
CA MET A 85 -4.21 -3.07 -5.86
C MET A 85 -5.17 -2.53 -4.81
N VAL A 86 -6.46 -2.61 -5.08
CA VAL A 86 -7.49 -2.02 -4.22
C VAL A 86 -8.44 -3.10 -3.74
N THR A 87 -8.72 -3.11 -2.44
CA THR A 87 -9.70 -4.01 -1.88
C THR A 87 -10.60 -3.30 -0.87
N HIS A 88 -11.87 -3.69 -0.88
CA HIS A 88 -12.85 -3.37 0.16
C HIS A 88 -13.30 -4.65 0.86
N ASP A 89 -12.59 -5.74 0.64
CA ASP A 89 -12.97 -7.09 1.05
C ASP A 89 -11.83 -7.75 1.82
N ALA A 90 -11.49 -7.15 2.97
CA ALA A 90 -10.48 -7.70 3.87
C ALA A 90 -11.14 -8.13 5.16
N SER A 91 -10.82 -9.33 5.64
CA SER A 91 -11.37 -9.84 6.88
C SER A 91 -10.28 -10.06 7.93
N GLY A 92 -10.67 -9.98 9.19
CA GLY A 92 -9.77 -10.12 10.32
C GLY A 92 -9.38 -8.77 10.90
N GLU A 93 -8.50 -8.80 11.89
CA GLU A 93 -7.95 -7.60 12.52
C GLU A 93 -6.50 -7.43 12.11
N ALA A 94 -6.12 -6.19 11.77
CA ALA A 94 -4.75 -5.90 11.39
C ALA A 94 -3.83 -6.08 12.60
N GLN A 95 -2.75 -6.84 12.42
CA GLN A 95 -1.77 -7.14 13.46
C GLN A 95 -0.39 -6.72 12.99
N ARG A 96 0.46 -6.34 13.95
CA ARG A 96 1.85 -5.99 13.66
C ARG A 96 2.69 -7.28 13.66
N LEU A 97 2.75 -7.94 12.52
CA LEU A 97 3.45 -9.21 12.39
C LEU A 97 4.94 -9.07 12.12
N GLU A 98 5.37 -7.90 11.64
CA GLU A 98 6.77 -7.62 11.34
C GLU A 98 7.21 -6.35 12.09
N PRO A 99 7.38 -6.41 13.42
CA PRO A 99 7.67 -5.21 14.22
C PRO A 99 8.98 -4.53 13.86
N GLU A 100 9.94 -5.23 13.27
CA GLU A 100 11.18 -4.64 12.81
C GLU A 100 11.00 -3.76 11.57
N LYS A 101 9.91 -3.93 10.86
CA LYS A 101 9.60 -3.18 9.63
C LYS A 101 8.50 -2.15 9.79
N CYS A 102 7.66 -2.30 10.83
CA CYS A 102 6.45 -1.50 10.98
C CYS A 102 6.15 -1.23 12.45
N ALA A 103 5.84 0.03 12.77
CA ALA A 103 5.52 0.43 14.14
C ALA A 103 4.09 0.03 14.53
N GLY A 104 3.26 -0.34 13.57
CA GLY A 104 1.88 -0.72 13.80
C GLY A 104 0.99 -0.24 12.67
N TRP A 105 -0.20 -0.81 12.57
CA TRP A 105 -1.18 -0.51 11.53
C TRP A 105 -2.34 0.27 12.13
N GLN A 106 -2.80 1.29 11.41
CA GLN A 106 -3.92 2.13 11.82
C GLN A 106 -4.77 2.49 10.61
N TRP A 107 -6.04 2.77 10.86
CA TRP A 107 -7.01 3.16 9.84
C TRP A 107 -7.13 4.68 9.79
N PHE A 108 -7.04 5.25 8.59
CA PHE A 108 -7.10 6.70 8.40
C PHE A 108 -8.14 7.07 7.36
N ALA A 109 -8.95 8.07 7.66
CA ALA A 109 -9.81 8.66 6.64
C ALA A 109 -8.93 9.33 5.58
N PRO A 110 -9.30 9.29 4.29
CA PRO A 110 -8.49 9.92 3.24
C PRO A 110 -8.24 11.41 3.47
N GLU A 111 -9.14 12.12 4.11
CA GLU A 111 -8.99 13.53 4.42
C GLU A 111 -8.17 13.80 5.69
N ALA A 112 -7.74 12.76 6.38
CA ALA A 112 -6.98 12.87 7.64
C ALA A 112 -5.77 11.93 7.65
N LEU A 113 -5.05 11.87 6.54
CA LEU A 113 -3.88 11.02 6.41
C LEU A 113 -2.73 11.52 7.28
N PRO A 114 -1.91 10.61 7.82
CA PRO A 114 -0.71 11.00 8.55
C PRO A 114 0.35 11.53 7.60
N ALA A 115 1.42 12.09 8.14
CA ALA A 115 2.53 12.60 7.37
C ALA A 115 3.84 12.25 8.07
N PRO A 116 4.94 12.04 7.32
CA PRO A 116 5.01 12.02 5.87
C PRO A 116 4.53 10.69 5.28
N LEU A 117 4.06 10.73 4.04
CA LEU A 117 3.64 9.51 3.34
C LEU A 117 4.81 8.91 2.57
N PHE A 118 4.86 7.58 2.53
CA PHE A 118 5.82 6.87 1.69
C PHE A 118 5.54 7.18 0.21
N ALA A 119 6.60 7.21 -0.59
CA ALA A 119 6.57 7.75 -1.94
C ALA A 119 5.42 7.27 -2.84
N PRO A 120 5.11 5.97 -2.94
CA PRO A 120 4.03 5.55 -3.85
C PRO A 120 2.69 6.20 -3.56
N LEU A 121 2.29 6.28 -2.29
CA LEU A 121 1.02 6.90 -1.92
C LEU A 121 1.08 8.42 -2.11
N GLN A 122 2.20 9.04 -1.73
CA GLN A 122 2.38 10.47 -1.96
C GLN A 122 2.27 10.81 -3.44
N SER A 123 2.84 9.98 -4.31
CA SER A 123 2.80 10.21 -5.76
C SER A 123 1.39 10.18 -6.32
N ILE A 124 0.54 9.28 -5.82
CA ILE A 124 -0.87 9.24 -6.24
C ILE A 124 -1.56 10.56 -5.91
N ILE A 125 -1.37 11.03 -4.69
CA ILE A 125 -2.02 12.25 -4.23
C ILE A 125 -1.50 13.46 -5.01
N THR A 126 -0.21 13.52 -5.25
CA THR A 126 0.41 14.63 -5.99
C THR A 126 -0.04 14.64 -7.45
N ARG A 127 -0.11 13.47 -8.09
CA ARG A 127 -0.45 13.37 -9.51
C ARG A 127 -1.95 13.46 -9.76
N ASP A 128 -2.74 12.72 -8.97
CA ASP A 128 -4.16 12.52 -9.23
C ASP A 128 -5.07 13.29 -8.28
N GLY A 129 -4.55 13.78 -7.16
CA GLY A 129 -5.30 14.53 -6.16
C GLY A 129 -5.95 13.66 -5.09
N LEU A 130 -6.28 14.28 -3.98
CA LEU A 130 -6.93 13.59 -2.87
C LEU A 130 -8.30 13.03 -3.29
N ALA A 131 -9.01 13.71 -4.18
CA ALA A 131 -10.32 13.25 -4.66
C ALA A 131 -10.22 11.88 -5.34
N ALA A 132 -9.09 11.59 -6.02
CA ALA A 132 -8.89 10.28 -6.64
C ALA A 132 -8.80 9.19 -5.58
N LEU A 133 -8.09 9.45 -4.49
CA LEU A 133 -8.01 8.49 -3.37
C LEU A 133 -9.37 8.32 -2.70
N GLN A 134 -10.10 9.41 -2.50
CA GLN A 134 -11.45 9.34 -1.94
C GLN A 134 -12.39 8.51 -2.81
N ALA A 135 -12.24 8.64 -4.15
CA ALA A 135 -13.03 7.82 -5.08
C ALA A 135 -12.70 6.34 -4.94
N LEU A 136 -11.42 6.00 -4.78
CA LEU A 136 -11.00 4.61 -4.57
C LEU A 136 -11.53 4.05 -3.25
N ALA A 137 -11.74 4.91 -2.26
CA ALA A 137 -12.27 4.48 -0.96
C ALA A 137 -13.74 4.08 -1.01
N GLN A 138 -14.45 4.40 -2.10
CA GLN A 138 -15.84 4.01 -2.29
C GLN A 138 -15.90 2.62 -2.89
N PRO A 139 -16.70 1.69 -2.31
CA PRO A 139 -16.84 0.36 -2.90
C PRO A 139 -17.43 0.44 -4.31
N ALA A 140 -17.02 -0.50 -5.18
CA ALA A 140 -17.53 -0.59 -6.53
C ALA A 140 -19.02 -0.91 -6.50
N GLY A 141 -19.77 -0.34 -7.45
CA GLY A 141 -21.21 -0.58 -7.56
C GLY A 141 -22.06 0.28 -6.66
N GLN A 142 -21.45 1.22 -5.97
CA GLN A 142 -22.16 2.16 -5.11
C GLN A 142 -22.54 3.43 -5.83
#